data_4f15ed6087aa21874787cccd8bfcc97b
#
_entry.id   4f15ed6087aa21874787cccd8bfcc97b
#
_cell.length_a   1.000
_cell.length_b   1.000
_cell.length_c   1.000
_cell.angle_alpha   90.00
_cell.angle_beta   90.00
_cell.angle_gamma   90.00
#
_symmetry.space_group_name_H-M   'P 1'
#
loop_
_entity.id
_entity.type
_entity.pdbx_description
1 polymer ?
#
loop_
_entity_poly.entity_id
_entity_poly.type
_entity_poly.pdbx_seq_one_letter_code
_entity_poly.pdbx_strand_id
1 'polypeptide(L)' 'MKAIVYSKNACGYCTMAKNLLKMKGVEIEEYNIQEDNDARARLFEECSKENVVPRTAPQIWLDEKYIGGFEELKRYFDNA' A
#
# COMPACT_ATOMS: atom_id res chain seq x y z
N MET A 1 14.56 2.81 3.08
CA MET A 1 13.40 2.00 2.65
C MET A 1 12.28 2.93 2.23
N LYS A 2 11.63 2.62 1.14
CA LYS A 2 10.55 3.43 0.59
C LYS A 2 9.31 2.58 0.35
N ALA A 3 8.15 3.09 0.75
CA ALA A 3 6.86 2.42 0.54
C ALA A 3 6.03 3.19 -0.50
N ILE A 4 5.34 2.44 -1.35
CA ILE A 4 4.28 2.98 -2.19
C ILE A 4 2.97 2.45 -1.63
N VAL A 5 2.06 3.37 -1.29
CA VAL A 5 0.77 3.03 -0.68
C VAL A 5 -0.36 3.53 -1.56
N TYR A 6 -1.14 2.61 -2.08
CA TYR A 6 -2.37 2.96 -2.81
C TYR A 6 -3.52 2.97 -1.80
N SER A 7 -4.11 4.14 -1.61
CA SER A 7 -5.13 4.38 -0.59
C SER A 7 -6.44 4.85 -1.20
N LYS A 8 -7.46 4.98 -0.35
CA LYS A 8 -8.74 5.57 -0.72
C LYS A 8 -9.23 6.49 0.40
N ASN A 9 -10.30 7.24 0.13
CA ASN A 9 -10.89 8.12 1.13
C ASN A 9 -11.55 7.31 2.25
N ALA A 10 -11.59 7.88 3.46
CA ALA A 10 -12.24 7.29 4.63
C ALA A 10 -11.83 5.85 4.88
N CYS A 11 -10.53 5.58 4.81
CA CYS A 11 -9.99 4.23 4.95
C CYS A 11 -9.14 4.15 6.23
N GLY A 12 -9.69 3.53 7.28
CA GLY A 12 -8.99 3.37 8.54
C GLY A 12 -7.72 2.54 8.42
N TYR A 13 -7.76 1.46 7.66
CA TYR A 13 -6.60 0.61 7.45
C TYR A 13 -5.49 1.32 6.67
N CYS A 14 -5.85 2.23 5.75
CA CYS A 14 -4.86 3.04 5.03
C CYS A 14 -4.13 3.96 6.01
N THR A 15 -4.86 4.58 6.92
CA THR A 15 -4.28 5.44 7.96
C THR A 15 -3.37 4.64 8.88
N MET A 16 -3.82 3.47 9.32
CA MET A 16 -3.04 2.60 10.19
C MET A 16 -1.74 2.15 9.51
N ALA A 17 -1.81 1.81 8.23
CA ALA A 17 -0.63 1.40 7.47
C ALA A 17 0.38 2.54 7.37
N LYS A 18 -0.09 3.75 7.05
CA LYS A 18 0.80 4.92 6.97
C LYS A 18 1.46 5.23 8.31
N ASN A 19 0.69 5.12 9.40
CA ASN A 19 1.24 5.37 10.73
C ASN A 19 2.30 4.33 11.08
N LEU A 20 2.07 3.06 10.78
CA LEU A 20 3.05 2.01 11.02
C LEU A 20 4.34 2.27 10.24
N LEU A 21 4.22 2.63 8.97
CA LEU A 21 5.36 2.95 8.13
C LEU A 21 6.16 4.13 8.69
N LYS A 22 5.47 5.17 9.15
CA LYS A 22 6.12 6.33 9.76
C LYS A 22 6.88 5.93 11.02
N MET A 23 6.30 5.09 11.85
CA MET A 23 6.95 4.59 13.06
C MET A 23 8.22 3.82 12.76
N LYS A 24 8.27 3.17 11.62
CA LYS A 24 9.44 2.40 11.18
C LYS A 24 10.45 3.24 10.39
N GLY A 25 10.20 4.53 10.24
CA GLY A 25 11.11 5.42 9.53
C GLY A 25 11.12 5.22 8.02
N VAL A 26 10.05 4.70 7.47
CA VAL A 26 9.95 4.42 6.04
C VAL A 26 9.41 5.64 5.29
N GLU A 27 10.05 6.01 4.18
CA GLU A 27 9.56 7.06 3.30
C GLU A 27 8.30 6.58 2.57
N ILE A 28 7.25 7.39 2.56
CA ILE A 28 5.96 7.01 1.97
C ILE A 28 5.66 7.83 0.74
N GLU A 29 5.29 7.13 -0.34
CA GLU A 29 4.72 7.74 -1.53
C GLU A 29 3.30 7.23 -1.64
N GLU A 30 2.33 8.11 -1.44
CA GLU A 30 0.92 7.73 -1.39
C GLU A 30 0.17 8.15 -2.64
N TYR A 31 -0.67 7.26 -3.15
CA TYR A 31 -1.55 7.54 -4.28
C TYR A 31 -2.98 7.20 -3.91
N ASN A 32 -3.89 8.18 -4.02
CA ASN A 32 -5.31 7.98 -3.72
C ASN A 32 -6.02 7.50 -4.98
N ILE A 33 -6.44 6.25 -4.98
CA ILE A 33 -7.04 5.62 -6.17
C ILE A 33 -8.49 6.06 -6.40
N GLN A 34 -9.10 6.70 -5.42
CA GLN A 34 -10.47 7.19 -5.54
C GLN A 34 -10.51 8.58 -6.19
N GLU A 35 -9.49 9.39 -5.92
CA GLU A 35 -9.39 10.77 -6.40
C GLU A 35 -8.59 10.89 -7.70
N ASP A 36 -7.75 9.90 -8.02
CA ASP A 36 -6.81 9.94 -9.13
C ASP A 36 -6.97 8.69 -10.00
N ASN A 37 -7.55 8.88 -11.20
CA ASN A 37 -7.76 7.77 -12.13
C ASN A 37 -6.48 7.15 -12.63
N ASP A 38 -5.42 7.94 -12.78
CA ASP A 38 -4.12 7.43 -13.23
C ASP A 38 -3.51 6.54 -12.15
N ALA A 39 -3.65 6.92 -10.88
CA ALA A 39 -3.20 6.10 -9.76
C ALA A 39 -3.96 4.78 -9.71
N ARG A 40 -5.25 4.81 -9.95
CA ARG A 40 -6.07 3.61 -9.98
C ARG A 40 -5.65 2.66 -11.11
N ALA A 41 -5.43 3.19 -12.30
CA ALA A 41 -4.97 2.40 -13.43
C ALA A 41 -3.62 1.77 -13.14
N ARG A 42 -2.72 2.53 -12.53
CA ARG A 42 -1.39 2.04 -12.15
C ARG A 42 -1.48 0.92 -11.12
N LEU A 43 -2.39 1.04 -10.15
CA LEU A 43 -2.60 -0.02 -9.17
C LEU A 43 -2.99 -1.33 -9.84
N PHE A 44 -3.96 -1.29 -10.76
CA PHE A 44 -4.39 -2.50 -11.46
C PHE A 44 -3.25 -3.10 -12.27
N GLU A 45 -2.44 -2.27 -12.92
CA GLU A 45 -1.28 -2.73 -13.68
C GLU A 45 -0.25 -3.41 -12.78
N GLU A 46 0.10 -2.78 -11.65
CA GLU A 46 1.08 -3.34 -10.72
C GLU A 46 0.58 -4.62 -10.07
N CYS A 47 -0.71 -4.68 -9.71
CA CYS A 47 -1.31 -5.89 -9.16
C CYS A 47 -1.35 -7.03 -10.18
N SER A 48 -1.55 -6.70 -11.44
CA SER A 48 -1.55 -7.69 -12.52
C SER A 48 -0.22 -8.42 -12.61
N LYS A 49 0.88 -7.71 -12.39
CA LYS A 49 2.22 -8.30 -12.38
C LYS A 49 2.41 -9.31 -11.25
N GLU A 50 1.64 -9.16 -10.18
CA GLU A 50 1.70 -10.02 -8.99
C GLU A 50 0.62 -11.09 -8.99
N ASN A 51 -0.19 -11.17 -10.05
CA ASN A 51 -1.34 -12.07 -10.14
C ASN A 51 -2.37 -11.81 -9.02
N VAL A 52 -2.53 -10.54 -8.65
CA VAL A 52 -3.44 -10.10 -7.60
C VAL A 52 -4.52 -9.21 -8.19
N VAL A 53 -5.76 -9.40 -7.75
CA VAL A 53 -6.87 -8.49 -8.08
C VAL A 53 -7.09 -7.58 -6.87
N PRO A 54 -6.90 -6.26 -7.01
CA PRO A 54 -7.05 -5.36 -5.87
C PRO A 54 -8.51 -5.17 -5.51
N ARG A 55 -8.93 -5.74 -4.39
CA ARG A 55 -10.31 -5.67 -3.89
C ARG A 55 -10.44 -4.79 -2.66
N THR A 56 -9.32 -4.49 -2.03
CA THR A 56 -9.28 -3.74 -0.78
C THR A 56 -8.18 -2.67 -0.83
N ALA A 57 -8.23 -1.75 0.11
CA ALA A 57 -7.18 -0.78 0.34
C ALA A 57 -6.77 -0.84 1.82
N PRO A 58 -5.52 -0.57 2.16
CA PRO A 58 -4.45 -0.15 1.27
C PRO A 58 -3.83 -1.31 0.48
N GLN A 59 -3.12 -0.97 -0.61
CA GLN A 59 -2.25 -1.91 -1.32
C GLN A 59 -0.84 -1.32 -1.25
N ILE A 60 0.12 -2.10 -0.77
CA ILE A 60 1.42 -1.59 -0.34
C ILE A 60 2.57 -2.34 -1.01
N TRP A 61 3.57 -1.56 -1.48
CA TRP A 61 4.85 -2.07 -1.94
C TRP A 61 5.94 -1.49 -1.05
N LEU A 62 6.93 -2.32 -0.68
CA LEU A 62 8.12 -1.89 0.04
C LEU A 62 9.34 -2.19 -0.82
N ASP A 63 10.11 -1.15 -1.15
CA ASP A 63 11.30 -1.27 -2.00
C ASP A 63 11.00 -2.13 -3.24
N GLU A 64 9.90 -1.80 -3.92
CA GLU A 64 9.43 -2.45 -5.16
C GLU A 64 8.90 -3.87 -4.97
N LYS A 65 8.77 -4.33 -3.74
CA LYS A 65 8.24 -5.66 -3.45
C LYS A 65 6.80 -5.56 -2.94
N TYR A 66 5.89 -6.30 -3.55
CA TYR A 66 4.49 -6.31 -3.14
C TYR A 66 4.34 -6.93 -1.75
N ILE A 67 3.67 -6.21 -0.87
CA ILE A 67 3.41 -6.67 0.51
C ILE A 67 1.94 -7.10 0.67
N GLY A 68 1.01 -6.30 0.18
CA GLY A 68 -0.41 -6.51 0.36
C GLY A 68 -1.06 -5.38 1.13
N GLY A 69 -1.95 -5.70 2.06
CA GLY A 69 -2.65 -4.72 2.88
C GLY A 69 -1.99 -4.50 4.23
N PHE A 70 -2.76 -3.90 5.15
CA PHE A 70 -2.25 -3.57 6.47
C PHE A 70 -1.80 -4.80 7.27
N GLU A 71 -2.59 -5.87 7.25
CA GLU A 71 -2.26 -7.10 8.01
C GLU A 71 -0.95 -7.70 7.54
N GLU A 72 -0.74 -7.76 6.23
CA GLU A 72 0.49 -8.25 5.64
C GLU A 72 1.67 -7.35 5.97
N LEU A 73 1.46 -6.04 5.97
CA LEU A 73 2.50 -5.07 6.35
C LEU A 73 2.91 -5.27 7.82
N LYS A 74 1.93 -5.41 8.69
CA LYS A 74 2.18 -5.63 10.12
C LYS A 74 2.98 -6.92 10.33
N ARG A 75 2.58 -7.98 9.65
CA ARG A 75 3.26 -9.28 9.74
C ARG A 75 4.69 -9.18 9.23
N TYR A 76 4.90 -8.43 8.15
CA TYR A 76 6.24 -8.21 7.61
C TYR A 76 7.17 -7.61 8.67
N PHE A 77 6.74 -6.57 9.37
CA PHE A 77 7.55 -5.93 10.39
C PHE A 77 7.68 -6.77 11.66
N ASP A 78 6.65 -7.53 12.02
CA ASP A 78 6.69 -8.39 13.21
C ASP A 78 7.69 -9.55 13.02
N ASN A 79 7.92 -9.97 11.80
CA ASN A 79 8.81 -11.08 11.46
C ASN A 79 10.19 -10.64 10.95
N ALA A 80 10.44 -9.34 10.91
CA ALA A 80 11.68 -8.80 10.39
C ALA A 80 12.81 -8.84 11.42
#